data_f8c45b83abe2538f652ea61382136da4
#
_entry.id   f8c45b83abe2538f652ea61382136da4
#
_cell.length_a   1.000
_cell.length_b   1.000
_cell.length_c   1.000
_cell.angle_alpha   90.00
_cell.angle_beta   90.00
_cell.angle_gamma   90.00
#
_symmetry.space_group_name_H-M   'P 1'
#
loop_
_entity.id
_entity.type
_entity.pdbx_description
1 polymer ?
#
loop_
_entity_poly.entity_id
_entity_poly.type
_entity_poly.pdbx_seq_one_letter_code
_entity_poly.pdbx_strand_id
1 'polypeptide(L)'
;MNKINHKAAIVAGIVYYGIQSAWFTVFGKAWLAALGKTLPQIMSELDGKPYWPLYVTAFVCDLVLAYAIAYVLALTSTRGAAMGMKLALVLGVFIVAPVTLTNYVFEMHPLALVAIDAGCAVFGFLVMGAITGGWQKKAVA
;
A
#
# COMPACT_ATOMS: atom_id res chain seq x y z
N MET A 1 21.32 -10.03 11.51
CA MET A 1 19.95 -9.69 11.09
C MET A 1 19.27 -8.89 12.19
N ASN A 2 18.81 -7.67 11.90
CA ASN A 2 18.12 -6.86 12.90
C ASN A 2 16.77 -7.49 13.26
N LYS A 3 16.34 -7.36 14.53
CA LYS A 3 15.01 -7.82 14.94
C LYS A 3 13.93 -6.87 14.41
N ILE A 4 12.87 -7.42 13.82
CA ILE A 4 11.72 -6.66 13.36
C ILE A 4 11.04 -5.99 14.57
N ASN A 5 10.73 -4.70 14.44
CA ASN A 5 9.87 -4.02 15.38
C ASN A 5 8.40 -4.23 14.99
N HIS A 6 7.74 -5.21 15.59
CA HIS A 6 6.36 -5.54 15.32
C HIS A 6 5.40 -4.36 15.53
N LYS A 7 5.64 -3.52 16.55
CA LYS A 7 4.81 -2.32 16.78
C LYS A 7 4.92 -1.34 15.62
N ALA A 8 6.13 -1.11 15.11
CA ALA A 8 6.34 -0.24 13.96
C ALA A 8 5.66 -0.78 12.70
N ALA A 9 5.74 -2.09 12.44
CA ALA A 9 5.07 -2.73 11.32
C ALA A 9 3.54 -2.61 11.40
N ILE A 10 2.95 -2.89 12.58
CA ILE A 10 1.50 -2.74 12.80
C ILE A 10 1.05 -1.29 12.58
N VAL A 11 1.75 -0.32 13.19
CA VAL A 11 1.42 1.11 13.03
C VAL A 11 1.56 1.53 11.57
N ALA A 12 2.59 1.08 10.88
CA ALA A 12 2.78 1.38 9.46
C ALA A 12 1.62 0.87 8.59
N GLY A 13 1.13 -0.36 8.83
CA GLY A 13 -0.03 -0.91 8.12
C GLY A 13 -1.32 -0.14 8.43
N ILE A 14 -1.57 0.22 9.69
CA ILE A 14 -2.73 1.04 10.08
C ILE A 14 -2.68 2.41 9.40
N VAL A 15 -1.50 3.06 9.39
CA VAL A 15 -1.32 4.37 8.74
C VAL A 15 -1.55 4.26 7.24
N TYR A 16 -1.05 3.20 6.60
CA TYR A 16 -1.27 3.00 5.17
C TYR A 16 -2.75 2.79 4.84
N TYR A 17 -3.48 2.02 5.62
CA TYR A 17 -4.93 1.87 5.48
C TYR A 17 -5.67 3.23 5.56
N GLY A 18 -5.26 4.10 6.50
CA GLY A 18 -5.77 5.46 6.60
C GLY A 18 -5.43 6.32 5.37
N ILE A 19 -4.21 6.18 4.83
CA ILE A 19 -3.79 6.85 3.60
C ILE A 19 -4.66 6.41 2.41
N GLN A 20 -4.89 5.12 2.24
CA GLN A 20 -5.78 4.61 1.18
C GLN A 20 -7.18 5.20 1.30
N SER A 21 -7.75 5.23 2.49
CA SER A 21 -9.07 5.82 2.74
C SER A 21 -9.13 7.29 2.35
N ALA A 22 -8.12 8.07 2.72
CA ALA A 22 -8.01 9.48 2.34
C ALA A 22 -7.79 9.64 0.82
N TRP A 23 -6.91 8.82 0.23
CA TRP A 23 -6.59 8.85 -1.19
C TRP A 23 -7.83 8.62 -2.05
N PHE A 24 -8.60 7.56 -1.77
CA PHE A 24 -9.82 7.27 -2.51
C PHE A 24 -10.98 8.21 -2.18
N THR A 25 -10.94 8.92 -1.07
CA THR A 25 -11.86 10.05 -0.82
C THR A 25 -11.57 11.21 -1.80
N VAL A 26 -10.30 11.50 -2.05
CA VAL A 26 -9.88 12.58 -2.95
C VAL A 26 -10.01 12.16 -4.42
N PHE A 27 -9.47 11.00 -4.77
CA PHE A 27 -9.38 10.54 -6.17
C PHE A 27 -10.52 9.61 -6.60
N GLY A 28 -11.47 9.26 -5.71
CA GLY A 28 -12.50 8.27 -5.98
C GLY A 28 -13.40 8.62 -7.18
N LYS A 29 -13.72 9.90 -7.40
CA LYS A 29 -14.48 10.33 -8.60
C LYS A 29 -13.68 10.09 -9.88
N ALA A 30 -12.38 10.42 -9.88
CA ALA A 30 -11.51 10.19 -11.02
C ALA A 30 -11.30 8.69 -11.27
N TRP A 31 -11.18 7.90 -10.21
CA TRP A 31 -11.07 6.45 -10.25
C TRP A 31 -12.32 5.80 -10.85
N LEU A 32 -13.53 6.19 -10.41
CA LEU A 32 -14.79 5.73 -10.98
C LEU A 32 -14.93 6.10 -12.45
N ALA A 33 -14.58 7.34 -12.82
CA ALA A 33 -14.60 7.78 -14.22
C ALA A 33 -13.62 6.97 -15.08
N ALA A 34 -12.43 6.65 -14.57
CA ALA A 34 -11.46 5.82 -15.25
C ALA A 34 -11.92 4.35 -15.41
N LEU A 35 -12.68 3.83 -14.43
CA LEU A 35 -13.34 2.53 -14.55
C LEU A 35 -14.52 2.52 -15.53
N GLY A 36 -15.04 3.68 -15.92
CA GLY A 36 -16.28 3.76 -16.70
C GLY A 36 -17.52 3.31 -15.91
N LYS A 37 -17.47 3.37 -14.58
CA LYS A 37 -18.54 2.91 -13.68
C LYS A 37 -19.02 4.04 -12.76
N THR A 38 -20.25 3.91 -12.33
CA THR A 38 -20.83 4.76 -11.28
C THR A 38 -20.87 4.01 -9.96
N LEU A 39 -20.93 4.74 -8.84
CA LEU A 39 -21.04 4.14 -7.51
C LEU A 39 -22.25 3.20 -7.38
N PRO A 40 -23.48 3.56 -7.86
CA PRO A 40 -24.61 2.63 -7.85
C PRO A 40 -24.36 1.33 -8.63
N GLN A 41 -23.63 1.39 -9.74
CA GLN A 41 -23.28 0.17 -10.50
C GLN A 41 -22.35 -0.74 -9.70
N ILE A 42 -21.32 -0.19 -9.07
CA ILE A 42 -20.43 -0.99 -8.18
C ILE A 42 -21.22 -1.59 -7.02
N MET A 43 -22.14 -0.81 -6.44
CA MET A 43 -23.02 -1.29 -5.37
C MET A 43 -23.93 -2.42 -5.81
N SER A 44 -24.45 -2.37 -7.04
CA SER A 44 -25.28 -3.46 -7.60
C SER A 44 -24.49 -4.72 -7.89
N GLU A 45 -23.19 -4.62 -8.24
CA GLU A 45 -22.30 -5.77 -8.45
C GLU A 45 -22.02 -6.55 -7.16
N LEU A 46 -22.18 -5.93 -6.01
CA LEU A 46 -22.08 -6.63 -4.72
C LEU A 46 -23.27 -7.54 -4.43
N ASP A 47 -24.36 -7.41 -5.20
CA ASP A 47 -25.53 -8.31 -5.14
C ASP A 47 -26.03 -8.54 -3.69
N GLY A 48 -26.16 -7.44 -2.94
CA GLY A 48 -26.58 -7.48 -1.53
C GLY A 48 -25.54 -8.04 -0.55
N LYS A 49 -24.34 -8.41 -1.00
CA LYS A 49 -23.26 -8.86 -0.13
C LYS A 49 -22.73 -7.72 0.73
N PRO A 50 -22.35 -7.97 1.97
CA PRO A 50 -21.79 -6.92 2.83
C PRO A 50 -20.42 -6.45 2.32
N TYR A 51 -20.10 -5.15 2.46
CA TYR A 51 -18.79 -4.60 2.03
C TYR A 51 -17.68 -4.86 3.05
N TRP A 52 -17.99 -5.09 4.29
CA TRP A 52 -16.97 -5.19 5.34
C TRP A 52 -15.86 -6.21 5.05
N PRO A 53 -16.10 -7.35 4.36
CA PRO A 53 -15.02 -8.28 4.04
C PRO A 53 -13.96 -7.65 3.12
N LEU A 54 -14.37 -6.73 2.22
CA LEU A 54 -13.43 -6.03 1.34
C LEU A 54 -12.48 -5.14 2.16
N TYR A 55 -13.02 -4.39 3.11
CA TYR A 55 -12.22 -3.53 3.99
C TYR A 55 -11.31 -4.33 4.93
N VAL A 56 -11.80 -5.44 5.47
CA VAL A 56 -10.97 -6.33 6.29
C VAL A 56 -9.83 -6.93 5.46
N THR A 57 -10.12 -7.39 4.25
CA THR A 57 -9.09 -7.93 3.35
C THR A 57 -8.04 -6.87 3.02
N ALA A 58 -8.45 -5.65 2.66
CA ALA A 58 -7.53 -4.54 2.42
C ALA A 58 -6.65 -4.28 3.63
N PHE A 59 -7.24 -4.17 4.82
CA PHE A 59 -6.49 -3.96 6.06
C PHE A 59 -5.46 -5.07 6.35
N VAL A 60 -5.85 -6.33 6.16
CA VAL A 60 -4.93 -7.46 6.33
C VAL A 60 -3.78 -7.40 5.32
N CYS A 61 -4.08 -7.08 4.05
CA CYS A 61 -3.06 -6.90 3.01
C CYS A 61 -2.08 -5.77 3.38
N ASP A 62 -2.57 -4.65 3.90
CA ASP A 62 -1.73 -3.53 4.33
C ASP A 62 -0.79 -3.90 5.47
N LEU A 63 -1.27 -4.70 6.43
CA LEU A 63 -0.41 -5.25 7.48
C LEU A 63 0.66 -6.17 6.89
N VAL A 64 0.31 -7.05 5.97
CA VAL A 64 1.27 -7.94 5.29
C VAL A 64 2.34 -7.13 4.56
N LEU A 65 1.95 -6.09 3.81
CA LEU A 65 2.88 -5.21 3.11
C LEU A 65 3.82 -4.48 4.07
N ALA A 66 3.30 -3.95 5.17
CA ALA A 66 4.10 -3.29 6.20
C ALA A 66 5.11 -4.24 6.85
N TYR A 67 4.70 -5.49 7.12
CA TYR A 67 5.61 -6.52 7.61
C TYR A 67 6.66 -6.91 6.56
N ALA A 68 6.30 -6.99 5.29
CA ALA A 68 7.24 -7.27 4.21
C ALA A 68 8.33 -6.20 4.13
N ILE A 69 7.94 -4.91 4.18
CA ILE A 69 8.89 -3.78 4.21
C ILE A 69 9.80 -3.88 5.44
N ALA A 70 9.22 -4.09 6.63
CA ALA A 70 9.98 -4.22 7.87
C ALA A 70 10.97 -5.40 7.82
N TYR A 71 10.58 -6.50 7.19
CA TYR A 71 11.42 -7.68 6.98
C TYR A 71 12.59 -7.39 6.05
N VAL A 72 12.34 -6.75 4.90
CA VAL A 72 13.40 -6.36 3.95
C VAL A 72 14.39 -5.39 4.61
N LEU A 73 13.90 -4.40 5.38
CA LEU A 73 14.76 -3.50 6.14
C LEU A 73 15.63 -4.24 7.16
N ALA A 74 15.06 -5.28 7.80
CA ALA A 74 15.82 -6.11 8.74
C ALA A 74 16.89 -6.95 8.04
N LEU A 75 16.58 -7.53 6.87
CA LEU A 75 17.52 -8.32 6.06
C LEU A 75 18.69 -7.47 5.56
N THR A 76 18.40 -6.27 5.07
CA THR A 76 19.40 -5.33 4.52
C THR A 76 20.13 -4.52 5.60
N SER A 77 19.77 -4.74 6.87
CA SER A 77 20.29 -3.94 8.01
C SER A 77 20.08 -2.43 7.82
N THR A 78 19.12 -2.02 7.00
CA THR A 78 18.79 -0.63 6.72
C THR A 78 18.14 0.02 7.94
N ARG A 79 18.64 1.19 8.35
CA ARG A 79 18.16 1.94 9.53
C ARG A 79 17.91 3.39 9.19
N GLY A 80 16.99 4.00 9.93
CA GLY A 80 16.62 5.40 9.78
C GLY A 80 15.46 5.61 8.79
N ALA A 81 14.64 6.60 9.06
CA ALA A 81 13.44 6.90 8.26
C ALA A 81 13.78 7.17 6.79
N ALA A 82 14.80 7.99 6.52
CA ALA A 82 15.19 8.36 5.16
C ALA A 82 15.65 7.14 4.31
N MET A 83 16.44 6.24 4.92
CA MET A 83 16.88 5.04 4.21
C MET A 83 15.75 4.03 4.07
N GLY A 84 14.87 3.92 5.07
CA GLY A 84 13.65 3.12 4.97
C GLY A 84 12.73 3.61 3.85
N MET A 85 12.53 4.92 3.72
CA MET A 85 11.77 5.53 2.61
C MET A 85 12.38 5.19 1.25
N LYS A 86 13.70 5.35 1.10
CA LYS A 86 14.39 5.07 -0.18
C LYS A 86 14.22 3.60 -0.58
N LEU A 87 14.42 2.67 0.35
CA LEU A 87 14.27 1.25 0.06
C LEU A 87 12.82 0.90 -0.28
N ALA A 88 11.87 1.40 0.49
CA ALA A 88 10.45 1.16 0.24
C ALA A 88 9.98 1.80 -1.08
N LEU A 89 10.51 2.98 -1.44
CA LEU A 89 10.28 3.60 -2.75
C LEU A 89 10.74 2.69 -3.90
N VAL A 90 11.93 2.12 -3.77
CA VAL A 90 12.46 1.17 -4.77
C VAL A 90 11.52 -0.03 -4.91
N LEU A 91 11.05 -0.61 -3.81
CA LEU A 91 10.09 -1.72 -3.86
C LEU A 91 8.75 -1.31 -4.50
N GLY A 92 8.22 -0.13 -4.16
CA GLY A 92 6.99 0.38 -4.73
C GLY A 92 7.09 0.64 -6.25
N VAL A 93 8.16 1.32 -6.68
CA VAL A 93 8.34 1.72 -8.08
C VAL A 93 8.76 0.55 -8.97
N PHE A 94 9.63 -0.34 -8.50
CA PHE A 94 10.18 -1.41 -9.34
C PHE A 94 9.47 -2.76 -9.20
N ILE A 95 8.61 -2.94 -8.20
CA ILE A 95 7.84 -4.17 -8.03
C ILE A 95 6.35 -3.89 -8.14
N VAL A 96 5.80 -3.01 -7.29
CA VAL A 96 4.34 -2.83 -7.20
C VAL A 96 3.79 -2.12 -8.44
N ALA A 97 4.41 -1.02 -8.86
CA ALA A 97 3.92 -0.26 -10.02
C ALA A 97 3.93 -1.06 -11.34
N PRO A 98 5.00 -1.82 -11.70
CA PRO A 98 4.98 -2.63 -12.91
C PRO A 98 3.99 -3.79 -12.83
N VAL A 99 3.81 -4.43 -11.68
CA VAL A 99 2.79 -5.47 -11.50
C VAL A 99 1.38 -4.90 -11.70
N THR A 100 1.08 -3.76 -11.09
CA THR A 100 -0.19 -3.06 -11.27
C THR A 100 -0.41 -2.67 -12.73
N LEU A 101 0.61 -2.10 -13.38
CA LEU A 101 0.55 -1.72 -14.80
C LEU A 101 0.26 -2.94 -15.68
N THR A 102 0.97 -4.05 -15.49
CA THR A 102 0.79 -5.26 -16.28
C THR A 102 -0.64 -5.79 -16.13
N ASN A 103 -1.14 -5.94 -14.91
CA ASN A 103 -2.49 -6.44 -14.69
C ASN A 103 -3.54 -5.55 -15.38
N TYR A 104 -3.46 -4.24 -15.22
CA TYR A 104 -4.43 -3.31 -15.78
C TYR A 104 -4.37 -3.20 -17.30
N VAL A 105 -3.18 -3.34 -17.91
CA VAL A 105 -3.06 -3.40 -19.37
C VAL A 105 -3.73 -4.65 -19.93
N PHE A 106 -3.55 -5.82 -19.31
CA PHE A 106 -4.24 -7.03 -19.73
C PHE A 106 -5.76 -7.00 -19.49
N GLU A 107 -6.21 -6.26 -18.48
CA GLU A 107 -7.63 -6.02 -18.21
C GLU A 107 -8.24 -4.90 -19.08
N MET A 108 -7.45 -4.32 -20.01
CA MET A 108 -7.85 -3.21 -20.88
C MET A 108 -8.29 -1.95 -20.11
N HIS A 109 -7.77 -1.73 -18.91
CA HIS A 109 -8.03 -0.53 -18.13
C HIS A 109 -7.18 0.65 -18.60
N PRO A 110 -7.68 1.91 -18.46
CA PRO A 110 -6.94 3.09 -18.86
C PRO A 110 -5.76 3.36 -17.92
N LEU A 111 -4.68 3.95 -18.46
CA LEU A 111 -3.50 4.31 -17.67
C LEU A 111 -3.77 5.27 -16.50
N ALA A 112 -4.86 6.04 -16.59
CA ALA A 112 -5.30 6.90 -15.47
C ALA A 112 -5.61 6.08 -14.20
N LEU A 113 -6.20 4.90 -14.35
CA LEU A 113 -6.49 3.99 -13.24
C LEU A 113 -5.19 3.47 -12.61
N VAL A 114 -4.23 3.06 -13.47
CA VAL A 114 -2.89 2.64 -13.03
C VAL A 114 -2.21 3.75 -12.22
N ALA A 115 -2.27 5.00 -12.70
CA ALA A 115 -1.64 6.15 -12.04
C ALA A 115 -2.25 6.39 -10.64
N ILE A 116 -3.57 6.24 -10.49
CA ILE A 116 -4.24 6.43 -9.20
C ILE A 116 -3.84 5.30 -8.23
N ASP A 117 -3.92 4.05 -8.65
CA ASP A 117 -3.72 2.91 -7.76
C ASP A 117 -2.24 2.66 -7.46
N ALA A 118 -1.38 2.66 -8.49
CA ALA A 118 0.06 2.55 -8.28
C ALA A 118 0.62 3.77 -7.53
N GLY A 119 0.09 4.97 -7.79
CA GLY A 119 0.45 6.18 -7.06
C GLY A 119 0.14 6.06 -5.56
N CYS A 120 -1.04 5.59 -5.21
CA CYS A 120 -1.44 5.31 -3.82
C CYS A 120 -0.47 4.30 -3.17
N ALA A 121 -0.19 3.20 -3.86
CA ALA A 121 0.70 2.15 -3.36
C ALA A 121 2.13 2.68 -3.12
N VAL A 122 2.72 3.36 -4.10
CA VAL A 122 4.08 3.93 -3.99
C VAL A 122 4.16 4.93 -2.85
N PHE A 123 3.18 5.81 -2.71
CA PHE A 123 3.12 6.77 -1.60
C PHE A 123 3.00 6.06 -0.25
N GLY A 124 2.14 5.04 -0.16
CA GLY A 124 1.99 4.23 1.04
C GLY A 124 3.28 3.50 1.42
N PHE A 125 4.00 2.96 0.45
CA PHE A 125 5.31 2.32 0.66
C PHE A 125 6.33 3.31 1.23
N LEU A 126 6.39 4.54 0.72
CA LEU A 126 7.23 5.61 1.27
C LEU A 126 6.97 5.82 2.77
N VAL A 127 5.71 5.98 3.13
CA VAL A 127 5.31 6.24 4.52
C VAL A 127 5.59 5.03 5.41
N MET A 128 5.23 3.82 4.96
CA MET A 128 5.54 2.59 5.69
C MET A 128 7.05 2.40 5.90
N GLY A 129 7.85 2.70 4.87
CA GLY A 129 9.31 2.67 4.95
C GLY A 129 9.88 3.68 5.95
N ALA A 130 9.31 4.88 6.01
CA ALA A 130 9.69 5.89 6.99
C ALA A 130 9.42 5.42 8.43
N ILE A 131 8.22 4.89 8.68
CA ILE A 131 7.82 4.43 10.02
C ILE A 131 8.67 3.23 10.44
N THR A 132 8.76 2.19 9.61
CA THR A 132 9.47 0.95 9.93
C THR A 132 10.98 1.15 9.98
N GLY A 133 11.55 2.03 9.14
CA GLY A 133 12.97 2.39 9.16
C GLY A 133 13.36 3.29 10.33
N GLY A 134 12.50 4.26 10.65
CA GLY A 134 12.75 5.22 11.74
C GLY A 134 12.52 4.63 13.13
N TRP A 135 11.62 3.66 13.26
CA TRP A 135 11.26 3.07 14.54
C TRP A 135 11.82 1.65 14.69
N GLN A 136 13.11 1.50 14.51
CA GLN A 136 13.79 0.22 14.67
C GLN A 136 14.24 0.00 16.12
N LYS A 137 14.19 -1.25 16.58
CA LYS A 137 14.80 -1.62 17.86
C LYS A 137 16.34 -1.52 17.75
N LYS A 138 16.98 -0.94 18.78
CA LYS A 138 18.43 -0.97 18.88
C LYS A 138 18.90 -2.44 18.87
N ALA A 139 19.95 -2.74 18.09
CA ALA A 139 20.59 -4.04 18.21
C ALA A 139 21.03 -4.21 19.66
N VAL A 140 20.62 -5.31 20.27
CA VAL A 140 21.21 -5.74 21.55
C VAL A 140 22.64 -6.15 21.19
N ALA A 141 23.60 -5.45 21.77
CA ALA A 141 25.02 -5.77 21.67
C ALA A 141 25.28 -7.17 22.25
#